data_b147994cc875f4aaca355813709d94a3
#
_entry.id   b147994cc875f4aaca355813709d94a3
#
_cell.length_a   1.000
_cell.length_b   1.000
_cell.length_c   1.000
_cell.angle_alpha   90.00
_cell.angle_beta   90.00
_cell.angle_gamma   90.00
#
_symmetry.space_group_name_H-M   'P 1'
#
loop_
_entity.id
_entity.type
_entity.pdbx_description
1 polymer ?
#
loop_
_entity_poly.entity_id
_entity_poly.type
_entity_poly.pdbx_seq_one_letter_code
_entity_poly.pdbx_strand_id
1 'polypeptide(L)'
;MSGTRFKGCFCTRAVGKQEGKEEGREAGECRTDISRRICVAVFIATLPFMQTFTIPAHTRLMGVDFSSAPSRRKPITVALGQRHGKVMRLSELLAFDTLAALGAYLAPPLVEGEAPWLAAMDFPFGLPRELVQSLGWPLSWQPLMQHYAALSRAEIRATFAAFCDARPVGGKFAHRACDIPAASSPSMKWVNPPVAYMMHAGVPLLLAAGVDLPGLHPGDPQRVALEGYPGLLAREILARRSYKSDDKAKQTSERLIARKDLLEALEQGRTRLGLRLKISHAQRDALVADASGDRLDAVLCLLQAAWALGQPGYGLPAEIDPLEGWIVSA
;
A
#
# COMPACT_ATOMS: atom_id res chain seq x y z
N MET A 1 12.24 31.39 46.80
CA MET A 1 11.86 32.77 46.48
C MET A 1 10.83 32.70 45.39
N SER A 2 9.63 33.00 45.78
CA SER A 2 8.46 33.67 45.25
C SER A 2 8.05 33.24 43.84
N GLY A 3 6.95 32.60 43.57
CA GLY A 3 5.59 32.76 44.13
C GLY A 3 4.83 33.84 43.41
N THR A 4 3.89 33.47 42.51
CA THR A 4 2.61 34.16 42.46
C THR A 4 1.58 33.38 41.63
N ARG A 5 0.49 33.01 42.29
CA ARG A 5 -0.83 32.58 41.78
C ARG A 5 -1.69 33.82 41.46
N PHE A 6 -2.62 33.70 40.52
CA PHE A 6 -3.96 34.31 40.54
C PHE A 6 -4.89 33.47 39.69
N LYS A 7 -5.94 32.75 40.24
CA LYS A 7 -7.31 33.13 40.60
C LYS A 7 -7.99 33.81 39.39
N GLY A 8 -9.03 33.31 38.70
CA GLY A 8 -10.29 32.71 39.18
C GLY A 8 -11.37 33.80 39.23
N CYS A 9 -12.37 33.75 38.29
CA CYS A 9 -13.62 34.48 38.54
C CYS A 9 -14.82 33.73 37.89
N PHE A 10 -15.73 33.38 38.79
CA PHE A 10 -17.12 32.92 38.55
C PHE A 10 -18.03 34.15 38.34
N CYS A 11 -19.11 33.99 37.57
CA CYS A 11 -20.39 34.70 37.76
C CYS A 11 -21.50 33.92 37.01
N THR A 12 -22.33 33.29 37.64
CA THR A 12 -23.69 33.29 38.26
C THR A 12 -24.80 33.91 37.42
N ARG A 13 -25.76 33.06 37.20
CA ARG A 13 -27.20 33.04 36.98
C ARG A 13 -27.99 34.28 37.40
N ALA A 14 -29.03 34.66 36.63
CA ALA A 14 -30.24 35.24 37.19
C ALA A 14 -31.49 34.82 36.35
N VAL A 15 -32.48 34.37 37.10
CA VAL A 15 -33.82 33.95 36.74
C VAL A 15 -34.77 35.16 36.92
N GLY A 16 -35.74 35.35 36.05
CA GLY A 16 -36.80 36.31 36.22
C GLY A 16 -38.09 35.84 35.56
N LYS A 17 -39.01 35.38 36.41
CA LYS A 17 -40.44 35.17 36.14
C LYS A 17 -41.21 36.47 36.25
N GLN A 18 -42.19 36.68 35.45
CA GLN A 18 -43.48 37.28 35.93
C GLN A 18 -44.66 36.97 34.97
N GLU A 19 -45.78 36.68 35.63
CA GLU A 19 -47.11 36.34 35.19
C GLU A 19 -47.98 37.60 34.95
N GLY A 20 -49.09 37.41 34.25
CA GLY A 20 -50.29 38.28 34.42
C GLY A 20 -51.15 38.46 33.16
N LYS A 21 -52.21 37.71 33.03
CA LYS A 21 -53.64 37.98 33.00
C LYS A 21 -54.25 38.75 31.81
N GLU A 22 -55.09 38.08 31.06
CA GLU A 22 -56.55 38.05 30.96
C GLU A 22 -57.27 39.10 30.04
N GLU A 23 -58.17 38.53 29.22
CA GLU A 23 -59.52 38.92 28.77
C GLU A 23 -59.72 39.74 27.48
N GLY A 24 -60.56 39.20 26.64
CA GLY A 24 -61.42 39.97 25.73
C GLY A 24 -61.76 39.27 24.40
N ARG A 25 -62.96 38.75 24.30
CA ARG A 25 -63.71 38.21 23.14
C ARG A 25 -63.70 39.18 21.94
N GLU A 26 -63.70 38.66 20.72
CA GLU A 26 -64.88 38.57 19.84
C GLU A 26 -64.58 37.98 18.47
N ALA A 27 -65.59 37.45 17.84
CA ALA A 27 -65.68 36.65 16.65
C ALA A 27 -65.38 37.42 15.35
N GLY A 28 -64.94 36.69 14.33
CA GLY A 28 -64.92 37.22 12.97
C GLY A 28 -64.15 36.42 11.97
N GLU A 29 -64.89 35.61 11.20
CA GLU A 29 -64.70 35.25 9.81
C GLU A 29 -63.43 34.42 9.32
N CYS A 30 -63.86 33.31 8.78
CA CYS A 30 -63.21 32.39 7.88
C CYS A 30 -62.47 33.08 6.73
N ARG A 31 -61.18 32.85 6.63
CA ARG A 31 -60.43 32.87 5.36
C ARG A 31 -59.40 31.75 5.31
N THR A 32 -59.65 30.85 4.40
CA THR A 32 -58.78 29.77 3.97
C THR A 32 -57.39 30.31 3.56
N ASP A 33 -56.39 29.96 4.32
CA ASP A 33 -55.00 30.12 3.87
C ASP A 33 -54.34 28.75 3.82
N ILE A 34 -53.98 28.39 2.59
CA ILE A 34 -53.34 27.13 2.22
C ILE A 34 -51.86 27.25 2.60
N SER A 35 -51.53 26.89 3.83
CA SER A 35 -50.11 26.72 4.24
C SER A 35 -49.54 25.54 3.51
N ARG A 36 -48.78 25.80 2.47
CA ARG A 36 -47.90 24.83 1.82
C ARG A 36 -46.92 24.27 2.86
N ARG A 37 -47.18 23.08 3.38
CA ARG A 37 -46.19 22.27 4.07
C ARG A 37 -45.18 21.81 3.03
N ILE A 38 -44.03 22.45 2.99
CA ILE A 38 -42.86 21.95 2.29
C ILE A 38 -42.37 20.73 3.07
N CYS A 39 -42.74 19.52 2.62
CA CYS A 39 -42.11 18.31 3.05
C CYS A 39 -40.69 18.31 2.44
N VAL A 40 -39.71 18.69 3.25
CA VAL A 40 -38.28 18.41 2.92
C VAL A 40 -38.12 16.90 3.04
N ALA A 41 -38.22 16.22 1.91
CA ALA A 41 -37.81 14.83 1.83
C ALA A 41 -36.28 14.79 2.02
N VAL A 42 -35.85 14.44 3.22
CA VAL A 42 -34.43 14.08 3.47
C VAL A 42 -34.19 12.79 2.71
N PHE A 43 -33.63 12.91 1.52
CA PHE A 43 -33.01 11.78 0.83
C PHE A 43 -31.82 11.35 1.67
N ILE A 44 -31.99 10.39 2.55
CA ILE A 44 -30.88 9.60 3.10
C ILE A 44 -30.36 8.78 1.91
N ALA A 45 -29.34 9.29 1.24
CA ALA A 45 -28.57 8.50 0.30
C ALA A 45 -27.99 7.33 1.12
N THR A 46 -28.60 6.18 0.99
CA THR A 46 -27.99 4.92 1.43
C THR A 46 -26.73 4.76 0.63
N LEU A 47 -25.59 5.03 1.29
CA LEU A 47 -24.27 4.64 0.77
C LEU A 47 -24.35 3.18 0.37
N PRO A 48 -23.86 2.79 -0.81
CA PRO A 48 -23.84 1.39 -1.19
C PRO A 48 -23.08 0.63 -0.11
N PHE A 49 -23.74 -0.36 0.46
CA PHE A 49 -23.17 -1.33 1.39
C PHE A 49 -21.93 -1.89 0.71
N MET A 50 -20.73 -1.45 1.13
CA MET A 50 -19.48 -2.08 0.70
C MET A 50 -19.58 -3.55 1.12
N GLN A 51 -19.87 -4.41 0.16
CA GLN A 51 -19.75 -5.84 0.35
C GLN A 51 -18.29 -6.09 0.74
N THR A 52 -18.06 -6.34 2.01
CA THR A 52 -16.76 -6.83 2.48
C THR A 52 -16.57 -8.21 1.87
N PHE A 53 -15.87 -8.24 0.75
CA PHE A 53 -15.48 -9.50 0.13
C PHE A 53 -14.50 -10.18 1.08
N THR A 54 -14.97 -11.20 1.79
CA THR A 54 -14.12 -11.98 2.69
C THR A 54 -13.30 -12.94 1.84
N ILE A 55 -12.01 -12.67 1.71
CA ILE A 55 -11.10 -13.58 0.99
C ILE A 55 -11.06 -14.92 1.72
N PRO A 56 -11.29 -16.05 1.01
CA PRO A 56 -11.35 -17.38 1.62
C PRO A 56 -10.05 -17.77 2.32
N ALA A 57 -10.14 -18.56 3.38
CA ALA A 57 -8.99 -19.02 4.16
C ALA A 57 -7.96 -19.86 3.36
N HIS A 58 -8.36 -20.39 2.20
CA HIS A 58 -7.49 -21.17 1.29
C HIS A 58 -6.86 -20.31 0.19
N THR A 59 -6.90 -18.97 0.32
CA THR A 59 -6.28 -18.04 -0.65
C THR A 59 -4.81 -18.33 -0.84
N ARG A 60 -4.38 -18.44 -2.08
CA ARG A 60 -2.96 -18.56 -2.45
C ARG A 60 -2.27 -17.21 -2.25
N LEU A 61 -1.15 -17.21 -1.56
CA LEU A 61 -0.38 -16.00 -1.28
C LEU A 61 0.87 -15.93 -2.15
N MET A 62 1.18 -14.73 -2.62
CA MET A 62 2.35 -14.45 -3.43
C MET A 62 3.12 -13.26 -2.86
N GLY A 63 4.44 -13.36 -2.84
CA GLY A 63 5.34 -12.24 -2.64
C GLY A 63 6.24 -12.09 -3.86
N VAL A 64 6.38 -10.90 -4.40
CA VAL A 64 7.09 -10.66 -5.66
C VAL A 64 8.22 -9.67 -5.42
N ASP A 65 9.46 -10.13 -5.61
CA ASP A 65 10.63 -9.26 -5.80
C ASP A 65 10.71 -8.91 -7.28
N PHE A 66 10.50 -7.63 -7.61
CA PHE A 66 10.28 -7.18 -8.98
C PHE A 66 11.52 -6.51 -9.58
N SER A 67 11.77 -6.79 -10.84
CA SER A 67 12.78 -6.11 -11.66
C SER A 67 12.15 -5.49 -12.91
N SER A 68 12.49 -4.23 -13.20
CA SER A 68 12.06 -3.54 -14.43
C SER A 68 12.78 -3.99 -15.71
N ALA A 69 13.84 -4.80 -15.55
CA ALA A 69 14.63 -5.36 -16.64
C ALA A 69 15.10 -6.78 -16.27
N PRO A 70 14.14 -7.72 -16.11
CA PRO A 70 14.47 -9.08 -15.71
C PRO A 70 15.29 -9.79 -16.77
N SER A 71 16.12 -10.75 -16.33
CA SER A 71 16.96 -11.58 -17.16
C SER A 71 17.22 -12.90 -16.45
N ARG A 72 17.82 -13.88 -17.15
CA ARG A 72 18.24 -15.17 -16.53
C ARG A 72 19.19 -14.98 -15.34
N ARG A 73 19.96 -13.88 -15.30
CA ARG A 73 20.90 -13.59 -14.20
C ARG A 73 20.23 -12.86 -13.04
N LYS A 74 19.22 -12.09 -13.32
CA LYS A 74 18.42 -11.34 -12.34
C LYS A 74 16.94 -11.45 -12.72
N PRO A 75 16.30 -12.60 -12.44
CA PRO A 75 14.89 -12.80 -12.73
C PRO A 75 14.00 -12.01 -11.76
N ILE A 76 12.74 -11.86 -12.09
CA ILE A 76 11.71 -11.55 -11.11
C ILE A 76 11.48 -12.81 -10.29
N THR A 77 11.54 -12.70 -8.97
CA THR A 77 11.34 -13.84 -8.07
C THR A 77 9.96 -13.78 -7.43
N VAL A 78 9.23 -14.89 -7.47
CA VAL A 78 7.92 -15.02 -6.84
C VAL A 78 7.95 -16.12 -5.79
N ALA A 79 7.65 -15.76 -4.54
CA ALA A 79 7.46 -16.70 -3.45
C ALA A 79 5.98 -17.05 -3.32
N LEU A 80 5.63 -18.33 -3.36
CA LEU A 80 4.27 -18.84 -3.18
C LEU A 80 4.11 -19.50 -1.82
N GLY A 81 2.94 -19.35 -1.21
CA GLY A 81 2.69 -20.02 0.04
C GLY A 81 1.25 -19.91 0.54
N GLN A 82 1.04 -20.48 1.72
CA GLN A 82 -0.26 -20.54 2.38
C GLN A 82 -0.12 -20.16 3.85
N ARG A 83 -1.11 -19.41 4.35
CA ARG A 83 -1.19 -19.01 5.75
C ARG A 83 -2.11 -19.96 6.55
N HIS A 84 -1.62 -20.43 7.68
CA HIS A 84 -2.38 -21.19 8.66
C HIS A 84 -2.25 -20.52 10.02
N GLY A 85 -3.27 -19.76 10.41
CA GLY A 85 -3.23 -18.96 11.64
C GLY A 85 -2.10 -17.94 11.63
N LYS A 86 -1.13 -18.07 12.54
CA LYS A 86 0.07 -17.22 12.60
C LYS A 86 1.29 -17.82 11.88
N VAL A 87 1.12 -18.88 11.11
CA VAL A 87 2.21 -19.54 10.37
C VAL A 87 2.02 -19.32 8.89
N MET A 88 3.03 -18.74 8.25
CA MET A 88 3.16 -18.64 6.80
C MET A 88 4.09 -19.74 6.30
N ARG A 89 3.56 -20.69 5.54
CA ARG A 89 4.35 -21.79 4.95
C ARG A 89 4.75 -21.40 3.53
N LEU A 90 6.05 -21.32 3.26
CA LEU A 90 6.59 -21.21 1.92
C LEU A 90 6.38 -22.54 1.17
N SER A 91 5.70 -22.49 0.03
CA SER A 91 5.47 -23.66 -0.82
C SER A 91 6.52 -23.74 -1.91
N GLU A 92 6.75 -22.66 -2.65
CA GLU A 92 7.58 -22.66 -3.86
C GLU A 92 8.22 -21.29 -4.09
N LEU A 93 9.34 -21.29 -4.83
CA LEU A 93 9.98 -20.08 -5.39
C LEU A 93 10.02 -20.23 -6.91
N LEU A 94 9.40 -19.29 -7.62
CA LEU A 94 9.39 -19.21 -9.08
C LEU A 94 10.34 -18.09 -9.52
N ALA A 95 10.83 -18.19 -10.76
CA ALA A 95 11.68 -17.19 -11.39
C ALA A 95 11.19 -16.89 -12.80
N PHE A 96 11.07 -15.59 -13.13
CA PHE A 96 10.63 -15.13 -14.46
C PHE A 96 11.71 -14.26 -15.09
N ASP A 97 12.27 -14.72 -16.20
CA ASP A 97 13.36 -14.07 -16.91
C ASP A 97 12.93 -12.85 -17.74
N THR A 98 11.61 -12.70 -17.95
CA THR A 98 11.01 -11.62 -18.75
C THR A 98 9.74 -11.07 -18.12
N LEU A 99 9.43 -9.80 -18.41
CA LEU A 99 8.16 -9.18 -18.03
C LEU A 99 6.96 -9.91 -18.67
N ALA A 100 7.12 -10.36 -19.94
CA ALA A 100 6.08 -11.09 -20.65
C ALA A 100 5.73 -12.42 -19.96
N ALA A 101 6.73 -13.15 -19.44
CA ALA A 101 6.50 -14.40 -18.72
C ALA A 101 5.74 -14.18 -17.40
N LEU A 102 6.09 -13.13 -16.64
CA LEU A 102 5.31 -12.76 -15.45
C LEU A 102 3.89 -12.31 -15.83
N GLY A 103 3.74 -11.48 -16.88
CA GLY A 103 2.43 -11.06 -17.38
C GLY A 103 1.55 -12.24 -17.75
N ALA A 104 2.09 -13.22 -18.48
CA ALA A 104 1.38 -14.46 -18.85
C ALA A 104 0.98 -15.30 -17.63
N TYR A 105 1.77 -15.26 -16.55
CA TYR A 105 1.46 -15.93 -15.28
C TYR A 105 0.31 -15.25 -14.50
N LEU A 106 0.24 -13.91 -14.55
CA LEU A 106 -0.77 -13.13 -13.85
C LEU A 106 -2.09 -12.98 -14.63
N ALA A 107 -2.05 -13.02 -15.97
CA ALA A 107 -3.16 -12.67 -16.85
C ALA A 107 -4.37 -13.62 -16.79
N PRO A 108 -4.22 -14.96 -16.67
CA PRO A 108 -5.38 -15.84 -16.75
C PRO A 108 -6.38 -15.52 -15.64
N PRO A 109 -7.69 -15.35 -15.98
CA PRO A 109 -8.72 -15.33 -14.96
C PRO A 109 -8.75 -16.68 -14.26
N LEU A 110 -9.19 -16.68 -13.00
CA LEU A 110 -9.37 -17.93 -12.26
C LEU A 110 -10.48 -18.76 -12.93
N VAL A 111 -10.22 -20.04 -13.13
CA VAL A 111 -11.25 -21.00 -13.55
C VAL A 111 -12.03 -21.49 -12.32
N GLU A 112 -13.23 -22.04 -12.58
CA GLU A 112 -14.08 -22.55 -11.50
C GLU A 112 -13.32 -23.59 -10.64
N GLY A 113 -13.32 -23.39 -9.33
CA GLY A 113 -12.62 -24.24 -8.35
C GLY A 113 -11.17 -23.85 -8.07
N GLU A 114 -10.59 -22.90 -8.81
CA GLU A 114 -9.28 -22.34 -8.42
C GLU A 114 -9.38 -21.42 -7.21
N ALA A 115 -8.34 -21.51 -6.37
CA ALA A 115 -8.24 -20.65 -5.20
C ALA A 115 -7.93 -19.20 -5.60
N PRO A 116 -8.62 -18.20 -5.02
CA PRO A 116 -8.25 -16.80 -5.17
C PRO A 116 -6.80 -16.58 -4.70
N TRP A 117 -6.21 -15.46 -5.14
CA TRP A 117 -4.87 -15.12 -4.72
C TRP A 117 -4.73 -13.66 -4.25
N LEU A 118 -3.80 -13.44 -3.34
CA LEU A 118 -3.37 -12.14 -2.86
C LEU A 118 -1.85 -12.03 -2.98
N ALA A 119 -1.38 -11.01 -3.66
CA ALA A 119 0.04 -10.73 -3.85
C ALA A 119 0.47 -9.45 -3.14
N ALA A 120 1.69 -9.41 -2.59
CA ALA A 120 2.42 -8.19 -2.30
C ALA A 120 3.64 -8.10 -3.22
N MET A 121 3.81 -6.95 -3.89
CA MET A 121 4.80 -6.77 -4.95
C MET A 121 5.75 -5.61 -4.63
N ASP A 122 7.05 -5.85 -4.69
CA ASP A 122 8.09 -4.85 -4.38
C ASP A 122 8.30 -3.85 -5.53
N PHE A 123 7.29 -3.04 -5.78
CA PHE A 123 7.39 -1.83 -6.61
C PHE A 123 6.23 -0.87 -6.31
N PRO A 124 6.41 0.45 -6.56
CA PRO A 124 5.37 1.43 -6.29
C PRO A 124 4.17 1.27 -7.22
N PHE A 125 2.96 1.51 -6.68
CA PHE A 125 1.72 1.50 -7.46
C PHE A 125 1.21 2.90 -7.81
N GLY A 126 1.86 3.95 -7.29
CA GLY A 126 1.45 5.32 -7.54
C GLY A 126 2.58 6.33 -7.43
N LEU A 127 2.30 7.56 -7.85
CA LEU A 127 3.21 8.70 -7.84
C LEU A 127 2.81 9.72 -6.77
N PRO A 128 3.78 10.49 -6.22
CA PRO A 128 3.47 11.57 -5.30
C PRO A 128 2.49 12.57 -5.93
N ARG A 129 1.41 12.90 -5.24
CA ARG A 129 0.39 13.87 -5.71
C ARG A 129 1.02 15.21 -6.08
N GLU A 130 1.98 15.66 -5.29
CA GLU A 130 2.72 16.90 -5.56
C GLU A 130 3.39 16.89 -6.93
N LEU A 131 4.05 15.78 -7.30
CA LEU A 131 4.67 15.61 -8.61
C LEU A 131 3.62 15.65 -9.72
N VAL A 132 2.54 14.87 -9.58
CA VAL A 132 1.47 14.75 -10.58
C VAL A 132 0.84 16.11 -10.86
N GLN A 133 0.52 16.88 -9.81
CA GLN A 133 -0.04 18.20 -9.91
C GLN A 133 0.93 19.21 -10.57
N SER A 134 2.19 19.20 -10.16
CA SER A 134 3.22 20.09 -10.72
C SER A 134 3.45 19.87 -12.21
N LEU A 135 3.31 18.64 -12.68
CA LEU A 135 3.48 18.27 -14.08
C LEU A 135 2.19 18.47 -14.91
N GLY A 136 1.06 18.81 -14.28
CA GLY A 136 -0.23 18.90 -14.96
C GLY A 136 -0.72 17.54 -15.51
N TRP A 137 -0.29 16.43 -14.91
CA TRP A 137 -0.67 15.10 -15.34
C TRP A 137 -2.08 14.71 -14.84
N PRO A 138 -2.72 13.65 -15.39
CA PRO A 138 -4.06 13.24 -14.99
C PRO A 138 -4.19 13.00 -13.49
N LEU A 139 -5.25 13.52 -12.85
CA LEU A 139 -5.53 13.37 -11.42
C LEU A 139 -6.42 12.17 -11.08
N SER A 140 -6.53 11.21 -12.00
CA SER A 140 -7.19 9.92 -11.81
C SER A 140 -6.18 8.81 -12.08
N TRP A 141 -6.16 7.76 -11.25
CA TRP A 141 -5.07 6.77 -11.24
C TRP A 141 -4.88 6.05 -12.58
N GLN A 142 -5.95 5.50 -13.15
CA GLN A 142 -5.83 4.75 -14.41
C GLN A 142 -5.37 5.64 -15.59
N PRO A 143 -5.94 6.84 -15.85
CA PRO A 143 -5.43 7.76 -16.85
C PRO A 143 -3.98 8.19 -16.57
N LEU A 144 -3.61 8.41 -15.31
CA LEU A 144 -2.25 8.72 -14.89
C LEU A 144 -1.29 7.59 -15.27
N MET A 145 -1.63 6.34 -14.95
CA MET A 145 -0.78 5.19 -15.24
C MET A 145 -0.69 4.91 -16.74
N GLN A 146 -1.76 5.13 -17.51
CA GLN A 146 -1.74 5.04 -18.97
C GLN A 146 -0.81 6.11 -19.58
N HIS A 147 -0.92 7.35 -19.11
CA HIS A 147 -0.01 8.44 -19.50
C HIS A 147 1.44 8.09 -19.18
N TYR A 148 1.71 7.65 -17.95
CA TYR A 148 3.05 7.27 -17.49
C TYR A 148 3.64 6.09 -18.28
N ALA A 149 2.85 5.08 -18.57
CA ALA A 149 3.27 3.92 -19.36
C ALA A 149 3.61 4.26 -20.83
N ALA A 150 3.01 5.34 -21.36
CA ALA A 150 3.30 5.81 -22.73
C ALA A 150 4.65 6.55 -22.85
N LEU A 151 5.22 7.00 -21.72
CA LEU A 151 6.51 7.70 -21.72
C LEU A 151 7.67 6.70 -21.90
N SER A 152 8.71 7.11 -22.61
CA SER A 152 9.97 6.41 -22.61
C SER A 152 10.73 6.62 -21.27
N ARG A 153 11.66 5.74 -20.95
CA ARG A 153 12.55 5.92 -19.77
C ARG A 153 13.37 7.22 -19.84
N ALA A 154 13.70 7.69 -21.04
CA ALA A 154 14.40 8.94 -21.26
C ALA A 154 13.53 10.14 -20.89
N GLU A 155 12.26 10.14 -21.32
CA GLU A 155 11.28 11.17 -20.98
C GLU A 155 10.98 11.19 -19.49
N ILE A 156 10.76 10.05 -18.86
CA ILE A 156 10.58 9.95 -17.40
C ILE A 156 11.77 10.58 -16.68
N ARG A 157 13.01 10.21 -17.09
CA ARG A 157 14.22 10.76 -16.47
C ARG A 157 14.33 12.26 -16.65
N ALA A 158 14.10 12.76 -17.85
CA ALA A 158 14.20 14.20 -18.16
C ALA A 158 13.15 15.00 -17.35
N THR A 159 11.90 14.54 -17.33
CA THR A 159 10.79 15.16 -16.60
C THR A 159 11.05 15.19 -15.10
N PHE A 160 11.45 14.06 -14.51
CA PHE A 160 11.70 13.97 -13.07
C PHE A 160 12.97 14.70 -12.66
N ALA A 161 14.00 14.76 -13.52
CA ALA A 161 15.19 15.57 -13.28
C ALA A 161 14.84 17.07 -13.26
N ALA A 162 14.09 17.56 -14.26
CA ALA A 162 13.63 18.95 -14.32
C ALA A 162 12.80 19.32 -13.07
N PHE A 163 11.88 18.45 -12.64
CA PHE A 163 11.13 18.65 -11.40
C PHE A 163 12.06 18.75 -10.18
N CYS A 164 13.06 17.87 -10.05
CA CYS A 164 14.01 17.90 -8.95
C CYS A 164 14.90 19.15 -8.96
N ASP A 165 15.31 19.61 -10.14
CA ASP A 165 16.19 20.77 -10.30
C ASP A 165 15.46 22.10 -9.97
N ALA A 166 14.15 22.14 -10.11
CA ALA A 166 13.31 23.28 -9.69
C ALA A 166 13.07 23.35 -8.17
N ARG A 167 13.53 22.35 -7.38
CA ARG A 167 13.29 22.24 -5.94
C ARG A 167 14.54 22.59 -5.12
N PRO A 168 14.35 23.05 -3.86
CA PRO A 168 15.48 23.39 -2.99
C PRO A 168 16.35 22.17 -2.66
N VAL A 169 17.63 22.43 -2.39
CA VAL A 169 18.59 21.42 -1.96
C VAL A 169 18.09 20.77 -0.66
N GLY A 170 18.09 19.44 -0.62
CA GLY A 170 17.57 18.65 0.51
C GLY A 170 16.13 18.17 0.35
N GLY A 171 15.33 18.81 -0.52
CA GLY A 171 13.93 18.45 -0.81
C GLY A 171 13.67 18.07 -2.26
N LYS A 172 14.67 17.54 -2.97
CA LYS A 172 14.59 17.27 -4.42
C LYS A 172 13.46 16.33 -4.83
N PHE A 173 13.28 15.23 -4.11
CA PHE A 173 12.25 14.24 -4.43
C PHE A 173 10.96 14.55 -3.68
N ALA A 174 9.83 14.47 -4.36
CA ALA A 174 8.54 14.40 -3.70
C ALA A 174 8.33 12.99 -3.14
N HIS A 175 7.67 12.89 -1.98
CA HIS A 175 7.35 11.64 -1.30
C HIS A 175 5.84 11.42 -1.28
N ARG A 176 5.43 10.18 -1.38
CA ARG A 176 4.07 9.76 -1.07
C ARG A 176 3.87 9.72 0.45
N ALA A 177 2.64 9.76 0.90
CA ALA A 177 2.32 9.66 2.33
C ALA A 177 2.91 8.40 2.99
N CYS A 178 2.96 7.27 2.26
CA CYS A 178 3.51 5.99 2.76
C CYS A 178 5.04 5.91 2.74
N ASP A 179 5.75 6.71 1.96
CA ASP A 179 7.21 6.59 1.80
C ASP A 179 7.97 6.89 3.09
N ILE A 180 7.49 7.87 3.89
CA ILE A 180 8.14 8.27 5.15
C ILE A 180 7.98 7.18 6.22
N PRO A 181 6.77 6.72 6.59
CA PRO A 181 6.61 5.67 7.60
C PRO A 181 7.26 4.35 7.18
N ALA A 182 7.24 4.02 5.88
CA ALA A 182 7.95 2.85 5.36
C ALA A 182 9.46 3.04 5.29
N ALA A 183 9.95 4.28 5.38
CA ALA A 183 11.32 4.69 5.07
C ALA A 183 11.78 4.13 3.71
N SER A 184 10.88 4.17 2.72
CA SER A 184 11.12 3.73 1.36
C SER A 184 11.80 4.81 0.52
N SER A 185 12.29 4.44 -0.65
CA SER A 185 12.68 5.43 -1.66
C SER A 185 11.44 6.06 -2.27
N PRO A 186 11.45 7.37 -2.60
CA PRO A 186 10.37 8.02 -3.33
C PRO A 186 10.04 7.27 -4.62
N SER A 187 8.77 7.06 -4.93
CA SER A 187 8.34 6.30 -6.12
C SER A 187 8.80 6.94 -7.45
N MET A 188 9.05 8.26 -7.47
CA MET A 188 9.59 8.97 -8.61
C MET A 188 11.11 8.81 -8.82
N LYS A 189 11.82 8.11 -7.93
CA LYS A 189 13.28 7.97 -8.01
C LYS A 189 13.68 7.03 -9.15
N TRP A 190 14.50 7.52 -10.09
CA TRP A 190 14.95 6.78 -11.28
C TRP A 190 16.38 6.22 -11.18
N VAL A 191 17.06 6.44 -10.03
CA VAL A 191 18.45 5.98 -9.77
C VAL A 191 18.56 5.37 -8.37
N ASN A 192 19.20 4.26 -8.24
CA ASN A 192 19.66 3.58 -7.04
C ASN A 192 18.77 3.68 -5.78
N PRO A 193 17.66 2.96 -5.70
CA PRO A 193 17.07 2.04 -6.66
C PRO A 193 16.22 2.78 -7.70
N PRO A 194 16.07 2.25 -8.92
CA PRO A 194 15.30 2.90 -9.98
C PRO A 194 13.81 2.53 -9.91
N VAL A 195 13.17 2.82 -8.79
CA VAL A 195 11.79 2.42 -8.49
C VAL A 195 10.76 3.02 -9.45
N ALA A 196 11.05 4.20 -10.01
CA ALA A 196 10.23 4.79 -11.07
C ALA A 196 10.14 3.86 -12.29
N TYR A 197 11.24 3.25 -12.71
CA TYR A 197 11.22 2.29 -13.82
C TYR A 197 10.58 0.95 -13.44
N MET A 198 10.61 0.57 -12.16
CA MET A 198 9.88 -0.61 -11.68
C MET A 198 8.37 -0.38 -11.80
N MET A 199 7.86 0.76 -11.35
CA MET A 199 6.45 1.14 -11.53
C MET A 199 6.07 1.22 -13.02
N HIS A 200 6.89 1.87 -13.85
CA HIS A 200 6.68 2.00 -15.30
C HIS A 200 6.55 0.63 -16.00
N ALA A 201 7.30 -0.37 -15.57
CA ALA A 201 7.24 -1.72 -16.15
C ALA A 201 6.17 -2.61 -15.50
N GLY A 202 5.91 -2.45 -14.20
CA GLY A 202 5.06 -3.35 -13.41
C GLY A 202 3.57 -3.02 -13.49
N VAL A 203 3.20 -1.73 -13.38
CA VAL A 203 1.78 -1.34 -13.38
C VAL A 203 1.04 -1.75 -14.66
N PRO A 204 1.61 -1.62 -15.86
CA PRO A 204 0.95 -2.11 -17.07
C PRO A 204 0.63 -3.61 -17.07
N LEU A 205 1.45 -4.44 -16.40
CA LEU A 205 1.17 -5.88 -16.26
C LEU A 205 -0.05 -6.13 -15.38
N LEU A 206 -0.20 -5.37 -14.30
CA LEU A 206 -1.36 -5.46 -13.39
C LEU A 206 -2.65 -5.02 -14.06
N LEU A 207 -2.60 -3.90 -14.81
CA LEU A 207 -3.73 -3.41 -15.61
C LEU A 207 -4.16 -4.43 -16.67
N ALA A 208 -3.19 -4.97 -17.43
CA ALA A 208 -3.46 -5.98 -18.45
C ALA A 208 -4.02 -7.28 -17.86
N ALA A 209 -3.59 -7.66 -16.64
CA ALA A 209 -4.12 -8.81 -15.93
C ALA A 209 -5.51 -8.57 -15.33
N GLY A 210 -5.99 -7.32 -15.21
CA GLY A 210 -7.29 -6.98 -14.64
C GLY A 210 -7.42 -7.31 -13.16
N VAL A 211 -6.33 -7.24 -12.40
CA VAL A 211 -6.31 -7.51 -10.97
C VAL A 211 -6.89 -6.35 -10.18
N ASP A 212 -7.45 -6.63 -9.01
CA ASP A 212 -7.90 -5.59 -8.08
C ASP A 212 -6.72 -4.95 -7.35
N LEU A 213 -6.70 -3.62 -7.34
CA LEU A 213 -5.71 -2.80 -6.65
C LEU A 213 -6.43 -1.96 -5.59
N PRO A 214 -6.58 -2.46 -4.37
CA PRO A 214 -7.39 -1.81 -3.33
C PRO A 214 -6.99 -0.35 -3.08
N GLY A 215 -7.98 0.55 -3.14
CA GLY A 215 -7.78 1.99 -2.97
C GLY A 215 -7.29 2.74 -4.22
N LEU A 216 -6.95 2.03 -5.32
CA LEU A 216 -6.42 2.62 -6.56
C LEU A 216 -7.29 2.32 -7.78
N HIS A 217 -7.53 1.05 -8.06
CA HIS A 217 -8.23 0.62 -9.28
C HIS A 217 -9.00 -0.68 -9.05
N PRO A 218 -10.33 -0.68 -9.29
CA PRO A 218 -11.12 -1.88 -9.15
C PRO A 218 -10.78 -2.90 -10.26
N GLY A 219 -10.72 -4.15 -9.89
CA GLY A 219 -10.46 -5.27 -10.79
C GLY A 219 -11.17 -6.54 -10.32
N ASP A 220 -10.59 -7.69 -10.65
CA ASP A 220 -11.09 -8.99 -10.20
C ASP A 220 -10.85 -9.17 -8.69
N PRO A 221 -11.90 -9.18 -7.85
CA PRO A 221 -11.75 -9.25 -6.40
C PRO A 221 -11.18 -10.58 -5.89
N GLN A 222 -11.08 -11.59 -6.75
CA GLN A 222 -10.41 -12.86 -6.44
C GLN A 222 -8.92 -12.84 -6.75
N ARG A 223 -8.42 -11.79 -7.39
CA ARG A 223 -7.03 -11.60 -7.80
C ARG A 223 -6.55 -10.22 -7.35
N VAL A 224 -5.98 -10.14 -6.17
CA VAL A 224 -5.65 -8.86 -5.51
C VAL A 224 -4.15 -8.65 -5.47
N ALA A 225 -3.69 -7.45 -5.85
CA ALA A 225 -2.31 -7.04 -5.69
C ALA A 225 -2.20 -5.83 -4.76
N LEU A 226 -1.23 -5.89 -3.86
CA LEU A 226 -0.86 -4.84 -2.90
C LEU A 226 0.58 -4.41 -3.16
N GLU A 227 0.90 -3.17 -2.86
CA GLU A 227 2.28 -2.71 -2.87
C GLU A 227 3.01 -3.25 -1.65
N GLY A 228 4.03 -4.09 -1.87
CA GLY A 228 4.93 -4.60 -0.85
C GLY A 228 6.21 -3.78 -0.77
N TYR A 229 6.93 -3.89 0.35
CA TYR A 229 8.25 -3.31 0.52
C TYR A 229 9.08 -4.16 1.49
N PRO A 230 9.92 -5.07 1.00
CA PRO A 230 10.69 -5.99 1.86
C PRO A 230 11.65 -5.26 2.80
N GLY A 231 12.17 -4.10 2.38
CA GLY A 231 13.05 -3.26 3.20
C GLY A 231 12.42 -2.78 4.51
N LEU A 232 11.09 -2.68 4.59
CA LEU A 232 10.37 -2.32 5.82
C LEU A 232 10.62 -3.36 6.91
N LEU A 233 10.39 -4.64 6.61
CA LEU A 233 10.58 -5.74 7.55
C LEU A 233 12.05 -6.05 7.82
N ALA A 234 12.88 -6.02 6.79
CA ALA A 234 14.32 -6.27 6.93
C ALA A 234 14.97 -5.28 7.91
N ARG A 235 14.58 -4.01 7.87
CA ARG A 235 15.10 -2.96 8.77
C ARG A 235 14.72 -3.17 10.23
N GLU A 236 13.57 -3.74 10.53
CA GLU A 236 13.18 -4.05 11.92
C GLU A 236 14.17 -4.98 12.61
N ILE A 237 14.72 -5.92 11.86
CA ILE A 237 15.63 -6.95 12.39
C ILE A 237 17.08 -6.53 12.25
N LEU A 238 17.43 -5.97 11.11
CA LEU A 238 18.83 -5.72 10.73
C LEU A 238 19.28 -4.28 11.00
N ALA A 239 18.33 -3.37 11.30
CA ALA A 239 18.59 -1.93 11.40
C ALA A 239 19.29 -1.41 10.12
N ARG A 240 20.56 -1.03 10.21
CA ARG A 240 21.36 -0.52 9.09
C ARG A 240 22.23 -1.58 8.41
N ARG A 241 22.24 -2.84 8.88
CA ARG A 241 23.04 -3.91 8.27
C ARG A 241 22.45 -4.31 6.92
N SER A 242 23.29 -4.34 5.89
CA SER A 242 22.89 -4.85 4.57
C SER A 242 22.99 -6.37 4.55
N TYR A 243 21.99 -7.06 3.96
CA TYR A 243 21.98 -8.52 3.82
C TYR A 243 22.19 -8.99 2.37
N LYS A 244 22.19 -8.07 1.39
CA LYS A 244 22.22 -8.38 -0.04
C LYS A 244 23.17 -7.46 -0.83
N SER A 245 23.63 -7.93 -1.99
CA SER A 245 24.27 -7.12 -3.01
C SER A 245 24.28 -7.83 -4.36
N ASP A 246 23.95 -7.10 -5.43
CA ASP A 246 24.16 -7.54 -6.81
C ASP A 246 25.64 -7.57 -7.19
N ASP A 247 26.45 -6.74 -6.55
CA ASP A 247 27.92 -6.69 -6.77
C ASP A 247 28.61 -7.84 -6.01
N LYS A 248 29.18 -8.77 -6.76
CA LYS A 248 29.90 -9.93 -6.18
C LYS A 248 31.00 -9.55 -5.21
N ALA A 249 31.72 -8.45 -5.47
CA ALA A 249 32.79 -7.98 -4.58
C ALA A 249 32.28 -7.51 -3.21
N LYS A 250 30.98 -7.19 -3.12
CA LYS A 250 30.31 -6.77 -1.90
C LYS A 250 29.50 -7.88 -1.22
N GLN A 251 29.57 -9.11 -1.70
CA GLN A 251 28.91 -10.28 -1.10
C GLN A 251 29.78 -10.85 0.04
N THR A 252 29.80 -10.18 1.17
CA THR A 252 30.68 -10.48 2.31
C THR A 252 30.05 -11.47 3.31
N SER A 253 30.87 -11.98 4.23
CA SER A 253 30.43 -12.84 5.35
C SER A 253 29.43 -12.14 6.27
N GLU A 254 29.57 -10.83 6.50
CA GLU A 254 28.65 -10.04 7.33
C GLU A 254 27.25 -10.02 6.69
N ARG A 255 27.15 -9.94 5.36
CA ARG A 255 25.88 -10.02 4.65
C ARG A 255 25.27 -11.42 4.70
N LEU A 256 26.11 -12.45 4.64
CA LEU A 256 25.65 -13.83 4.86
C LEU A 256 25.08 -14.02 6.26
N ILE A 257 25.75 -13.50 7.29
CA ILE A 257 25.29 -13.53 8.67
C ILE A 257 23.97 -12.75 8.78
N ALA A 258 23.88 -11.57 8.20
CA ALA A 258 22.66 -10.77 8.21
C ALA A 258 21.46 -11.52 7.57
N ARG A 259 21.66 -12.29 6.47
CA ARG A 259 20.61 -13.15 5.90
C ARG A 259 20.16 -14.25 6.86
N LYS A 260 21.12 -14.88 7.58
CA LYS A 260 20.81 -15.91 8.60
C LYS A 260 20.03 -15.32 9.75
N ASP A 261 20.45 -14.15 10.28
CA ASP A 261 19.78 -13.45 11.37
C ASP A 261 18.35 -13.04 10.97
N LEU A 262 18.19 -12.50 9.77
CA LEU A 262 16.88 -12.11 9.25
C LEU A 262 15.96 -13.32 9.13
N LEU A 263 16.44 -14.40 8.52
CA LEU A 263 15.66 -15.61 8.31
C LEU A 263 15.25 -16.25 9.65
N GLU A 264 16.17 -16.33 10.62
CA GLU A 264 15.88 -16.82 11.98
C GLU A 264 14.79 -15.98 12.66
N ALA A 265 14.86 -14.64 12.52
CA ALA A 265 13.83 -13.75 13.06
C ALA A 265 12.46 -13.98 12.41
N LEU A 266 12.40 -14.22 11.09
CA LEU A 266 11.16 -14.58 10.39
C LEU A 266 10.59 -15.92 10.86
N GLU A 267 11.42 -16.96 11.03
CA GLU A 267 10.99 -18.27 11.55
C GLU A 267 10.46 -18.17 12.98
N GLN A 268 10.96 -17.23 13.76
CA GLN A 268 10.52 -16.96 15.14
C GLN A 268 9.35 -15.97 15.22
N GLY A 269 8.96 -15.31 14.12
CA GLY A 269 7.88 -14.33 14.10
C GLY A 269 8.23 -13.01 14.78
N ARG A 270 9.50 -12.60 14.77
CA ARG A 270 10.01 -11.39 15.44
C ARG A 270 9.84 -10.09 14.66
N THR A 271 8.93 -10.03 13.68
CA THR A 271 8.57 -8.78 12.98
C THR A 271 7.24 -8.23 13.53
N ARG A 272 6.94 -6.96 13.23
CA ARG A 272 5.64 -6.33 13.55
C ARG A 272 4.43 -7.14 13.06
N LEU A 273 4.61 -7.98 12.03
CA LEU A 273 3.54 -8.78 11.48
C LEU A 273 3.10 -9.93 12.40
N GLY A 274 3.96 -10.35 13.35
CA GLY A 274 3.68 -11.43 14.29
C GLY A 274 3.43 -12.79 13.61
N LEU A 275 3.91 -12.95 12.36
CA LEU A 275 3.80 -14.19 11.57
C LEU A 275 5.11 -14.95 11.61
N ARG A 276 5.02 -16.26 11.76
CA ARG A 276 6.16 -17.18 11.71
C ARG A 276 6.30 -17.76 10.31
N LEU A 277 7.48 -17.65 9.73
CA LEU A 277 7.81 -18.34 8.50
C LEU A 277 8.09 -19.82 8.77
N LYS A 278 7.49 -20.71 7.99
CA LYS A 278 7.79 -22.16 7.99
C LYS A 278 8.36 -22.56 6.65
N ILE A 279 9.59 -23.05 6.66
CA ILE A 279 10.36 -23.48 5.49
C ILE A 279 11.04 -24.82 5.77
N SER A 280 11.42 -25.53 4.71
CA SER A 280 12.29 -26.70 4.77
C SER A 280 13.76 -26.29 4.91
N HIS A 281 14.62 -27.23 5.32
CA HIS A 281 16.07 -26.98 5.37
C HIS A 281 16.62 -26.59 3.99
N ALA A 282 16.19 -27.25 2.92
CA ALA A 282 16.62 -26.93 1.57
C ALA A 282 16.21 -25.51 1.14
N GLN A 283 14.98 -25.08 1.50
CA GLN A 283 14.53 -23.70 1.25
C GLN A 283 15.36 -22.70 2.06
N ARG A 284 15.65 -23.02 3.35
CA ARG A 284 16.50 -22.18 4.20
C ARG A 284 17.88 -21.99 3.58
N ASP A 285 18.51 -23.08 3.16
CA ASP A 285 19.85 -23.04 2.55
C ASP A 285 19.85 -22.23 1.24
N ALA A 286 18.81 -22.40 0.41
CA ALA A 286 18.64 -21.66 -0.83
C ALA A 286 18.47 -20.14 -0.60
N LEU A 287 17.71 -19.73 0.44
CA LEU A 287 17.51 -18.33 0.81
C LEU A 287 18.78 -17.71 1.39
N VAL A 288 19.54 -18.45 2.19
CA VAL A 288 20.81 -18.01 2.78
C VAL A 288 21.90 -17.89 1.71
N ALA A 289 21.96 -18.84 0.76
CA ALA A 289 22.96 -18.86 -0.32
C ALA A 289 22.72 -17.75 -1.36
N ASP A 290 21.50 -17.26 -1.49
CA ASP A 290 21.17 -16.19 -2.44
C ASP A 290 21.74 -14.84 -1.96
N ALA A 291 22.91 -14.50 -2.47
CA ALA A 291 23.63 -13.30 -2.07
C ALA A 291 23.03 -12.01 -2.68
N SER A 292 22.27 -12.10 -3.78
CA SER A 292 21.49 -10.99 -4.34
C SER A 292 20.32 -10.61 -3.41
N GLY A 293 19.77 -11.60 -2.68
CA GLY A 293 18.67 -11.44 -1.73
C GLY A 293 17.28 -11.39 -2.36
N ASP A 294 17.19 -11.57 -3.67
CA ASP A 294 15.92 -11.46 -4.42
C ASP A 294 14.89 -12.50 -3.93
N ARG A 295 15.35 -13.73 -3.60
CA ARG A 295 14.48 -14.78 -3.02
C ARG A 295 13.97 -14.40 -1.63
N LEU A 296 14.83 -13.79 -0.82
CA LEU A 296 14.48 -13.38 0.54
C LEU A 296 13.53 -12.18 0.51
N ASP A 297 13.72 -11.25 -0.44
CA ASP A 297 12.80 -10.13 -0.65
C ASP A 297 11.42 -10.60 -1.08
N ALA A 298 11.33 -11.56 -1.99
CA ALA A 298 10.06 -12.20 -2.35
C ALA A 298 9.38 -12.85 -1.14
N VAL A 299 10.12 -13.50 -0.24
CA VAL A 299 9.59 -14.08 1.00
C VAL A 299 9.12 -13.01 1.99
N LEU A 300 9.81 -11.87 2.09
CA LEU A 300 9.37 -10.74 2.91
C LEU A 300 8.05 -10.15 2.39
N CYS A 301 7.92 -9.96 1.08
CA CYS A 301 6.66 -9.57 0.44
C CYS A 301 5.56 -10.63 0.68
N LEU A 302 5.88 -11.93 0.62
CA LEU A 302 4.92 -13.00 0.92
C LEU A 302 4.38 -12.90 2.36
N LEU A 303 5.23 -12.52 3.33
CA LEU A 303 4.79 -12.28 4.71
C LEU A 303 3.89 -11.05 4.82
N GLN A 304 4.15 -9.99 4.04
CA GLN A 304 3.28 -8.82 3.97
C GLN A 304 1.91 -9.18 3.39
N ALA A 305 1.84 -9.97 2.31
CA ALA A 305 0.59 -10.49 1.77
C ALA A 305 -0.15 -11.37 2.79
N ALA A 306 0.57 -12.24 3.49
CA ALA A 306 0.00 -13.09 4.52
C ALA A 306 -0.56 -12.30 5.71
N TRP A 307 0.10 -11.21 6.10
CA TRP A 307 -0.41 -10.32 7.14
C TRP A 307 -1.68 -9.61 6.67
N ALA A 308 -1.65 -9.02 5.47
CA ALA A 308 -2.76 -8.29 4.87
C ALA A 308 -4.03 -9.15 4.78
N LEU A 309 -3.90 -10.43 4.40
CA LEU A 309 -5.02 -11.39 4.36
C LEU A 309 -5.79 -11.46 5.69
N GLY A 310 -5.13 -11.23 6.81
CA GLY A 310 -5.72 -11.30 8.15
C GLY A 310 -6.19 -9.97 8.69
N GLN A 311 -6.13 -8.89 7.91
CA GLN A 311 -6.52 -7.55 8.35
C GLN A 311 -7.79 -7.08 7.65
N PRO A 312 -8.68 -6.34 8.33
CA PRO A 312 -9.76 -5.61 7.66
C PRO A 312 -9.19 -4.66 6.60
N GLY A 313 -9.77 -4.67 5.39
CA GLY A 313 -9.29 -3.81 4.30
C GLY A 313 -7.81 -4.02 3.96
N TYR A 314 -7.27 -5.23 4.14
CA TYR A 314 -5.84 -5.56 3.95
C TYR A 314 -4.88 -4.81 4.88
N GLY A 315 -5.39 -4.18 5.95
CA GLY A 315 -4.60 -3.32 6.83
C GLY A 315 -4.18 -2.00 6.20
N LEU A 316 -4.83 -1.61 5.12
CA LEU A 316 -4.65 -0.31 4.49
C LEU A 316 -5.38 0.77 5.29
N PRO A 317 -4.91 2.03 5.32
CA PRO A 317 -5.65 3.14 5.92
C PRO A 317 -7.04 3.30 5.32
N ALA A 318 -7.99 3.81 6.11
CA ALA A 318 -9.35 4.08 5.65
C ALA A 318 -9.39 5.11 4.51
N GLU A 319 -8.47 6.05 4.52
CA GLU A 319 -8.31 7.07 3.49
C GLU A 319 -6.91 6.92 2.88
N ILE A 320 -6.87 6.50 1.63
CA ILE A 320 -5.66 6.41 0.80
C ILE A 320 -5.78 7.45 -0.30
N ASP A 321 -4.70 8.20 -0.53
CA ASP A 321 -4.63 9.05 -1.72
C ASP A 321 -4.71 8.18 -2.98
N PRO A 322 -5.76 8.36 -3.84
CA PRO A 322 -5.97 7.50 -4.98
C PRO A 322 -4.94 7.64 -6.11
N LEU A 323 -3.98 8.58 -6.01
CA LEU A 323 -2.85 8.68 -6.95
C LEU A 323 -1.58 8.04 -6.40
N GLU A 324 -1.44 7.99 -5.06
CA GLU A 324 -0.21 7.58 -4.39
C GLU A 324 -0.21 6.09 -4.04
N GLY A 325 -1.37 5.56 -3.64
CA GLY A 325 -1.46 4.23 -3.08
C GLY A 325 -0.83 4.13 -1.69
N TRP A 326 -0.62 2.90 -1.22
CA TRP A 326 -0.06 2.67 0.11
C TRP A 326 0.78 1.39 0.16
N ILE A 327 1.94 1.46 0.82
CA ILE A 327 2.77 0.28 1.12
C ILE A 327 2.11 -0.52 2.24
N VAL A 328 1.77 -1.78 1.96
CA VAL A 328 1.13 -2.64 2.95
C VAL A 328 1.99 -2.83 4.19
N SER A 329 1.39 -2.75 5.36
CA SER A 329 2.04 -2.82 6.68
C SER A 329 2.94 -1.62 7.07
N ALA A 330 2.93 -0.53 6.30
CA ALA A 330 3.64 0.72 6.66
C ALA A 330 2.90 1.54 7.72
#